data_443d7555b5bd4dc81083ff87051dc02b
#
_entry.id   443d7555b5bd4dc81083ff87051dc02b
#
_cell.length_a   1.000
_cell.length_b   1.000
_cell.length_c   1.000
_cell.angle_alpha   90.00
_cell.angle_beta   90.00
_cell.angle_gamma   90.00
#
_symmetry.space_group_name_H-M   'P 1'
#
loop_
_entity.id
_entity.type
_entity.pdbx_description
1 polymer ?
#
loop_
_entity_poly.entity_id
_entity_poly.type
_entity_poly.pdbx_seq_one_letter_code
_entity_poly.pdbx_strand_id
1 'polypeptide(L)'
;MTPAPFDNDLAQGPADGRAFWLKTADGTRIRAGFWPAPAPKGTIFLLPGRAEYIEKYGRTAADFAKAGFGTLSLDWRGQGRSDRALNDPLVGHVTDFADYQDDLDALLAFAQAQALPQPYFLLAHSMGGAIGLRALIRGLPFDAAAFCAPMWGILLSAWTRPLANILSAASRYLAFDHLYAPGTGAKPYVLAVPFALNRMTRDADQWEYMRAQAVAHPDMSLGGPSFGWLRAALAECHALQTLPAPALPCLCALGSLERIVDTAPIHARMRLWKTARLTVFAGTEHEILMERPIPRAAFIADCVNLFQSQTPSPR
;
A
#
# COMPACT_ATOMS: atom_id res chain seq x y z
N MET A 1 -0.97 -12.78 21.86
CA MET A 1 -0.38 -12.00 20.78
C MET A 1 1.04 -11.61 21.15
N THR A 2 1.94 -11.64 20.19
CA THR A 2 3.34 -11.29 20.44
C THR A 2 3.57 -9.85 20.00
N PRO A 3 3.98 -8.93 20.89
CA PRO A 3 4.34 -7.58 20.52
C PRO A 3 5.49 -7.57 19.49
N ALA A 4 5.44 -6.62 18.57
CA ALA A 4 6.49 -6.40 17.57
C ALA A 4 7.19 -5.05 17.82
N PRO A 5 8.45 -4.87 17.41
CA PRO A 5 9.12 -3.59 17.45
C PRO A 5 8.32 -2.53 16.68
N PHE A 6 8.20 -1.34 17.26
CA PHE A 6 7.48 -0.21 16.70
C PHE A 6 8.07 1.10 17.20
N ASP A 7 8.37 2.01 16.30
CA ASP A 7 8.88 3.34 16.63
C ASP A 7 7.78 4.38 16.39
N ASN A 8 6.94 4.57 17.41
CA ASN A 8 5.81 5.48 17.32
C ASN A 8 6.23 6.97 17.29
N ASP A 9 7.37 7.31 17.89
CA ASP A 9 7.89 8.69 17.84
C ASP A 9 8.34 9.03 16.42
N LEU A 10 9.02 8.11 15.76
CA LEU A 10 9.41 8.25 14.35
C LEU A 10 8.20 8.24 13.42
N ALA A 11 7.20 7.42 13.72
CA ALA A 11 5.94 7.37 12.97
C ALA A 11 5.11 8.66 13.12
N GLN A 12 5.26 9.41 14.21
CA GLN A 12 4.48 10.61 14.52
C GLN A 12 2.96 10.32 14.50
N GLY A 13 2.59 9.12 14.90
CA GLY A 13 1.21 8.65 14.97
C GLY A 13 0.52 8.99 16.29
N PRO A 14 -0.73 8.55 16.49
CA PRO A 14 -1.38 8.58 17.79
C PRO A 14 -0.56 7.86 18.86
N ALA A 15 -0.52 8.39 20.07
CA ALA A 15 0.36 7.94 21.16
C ALA A 15 0.19 6.44 21.51
N ASP A 16 -1.03 5.91 21.37
CA ASP A 16 -1.36 4.51 21.68
C ASP A 16 -1.08 3.53 20.54
N GLY A 17 -0.31 3.93 19.52
CA GLY A 17 0.10 3.07 18.41
C GLY A 17 0.90 1.87 18.90
N ARG A 18 0.61 0.68 18.36
CA ARG A 18 1.24 -0.59 18.74
C ARG A 18 1.47 -1.47 17.51
N ALA A 19 2.49 -2.33 17.57
CA ALA A 19 2.70 -3.33 16.55
C ALA A 19 2.71 -4.75 17.12
N PHE A 20 2.36 -5.72 16.26
CA PHE A 20 2.20 -7.12 16.61
C PHE A 20 2.77 -8.01 15.50
N TRP A 21 3.31 -9.14 15.90
CA TRP A 21 3.66 -10.21 14.99
C TRP A 21 2.43 -11.07 14.69
N LEU A 22 2.16 -11.25 13.41
CA LEU A 22 1.15 -12.18 12.91
C LEU A 22 1.84 -13.32 12.15
N LYS A 23 1.15 -14.43 12.02
CA LYS A 23 1.59 -15.57 11.23
C LYS A 23 0.53 -15.89 10.19
N THR A 24 0.92 -15.96 8.94
CA THR A 24 0.06 -16.31 7.81
C THR A 24 -0.17 -17.83 7.74
N ALA A 25 -1.08 -18.27 6.88
CA ALA A 25 -1.41 -19.69 6.74
C ALA A 25 -0.22 -20.55 6.30
N ASP A 26 0.66 -19.99 5.44
CA ASP A 26 1.90 -20.64 4.99
C ASP A 26 3.06 -20.55 6.00
N GLY A 27 2.82 -19.90 7.15
CA GLY A 27 3.79 -19.81 8.24
C GLY A 27 4.69 -18.58 8.17
N THR A 28 4.59 -17.71 7.17
CA THR A 28 5.34 -16.46 7.07
C THR A 28 4.96 -15.51 8.21
N ARG A 29 5.96 -14.92 8.87
CA ARG A 29 5.73 -13.95 9.93
C ARG A 29 5.67 -12.56 9.32
N ILE A 30 4.56 -11.85 9.56
CA ILE A 30 4.36 -10.46 9.14
C ILE A 30 4.16 -9.56 10.35
N ARG A 31 4.44 -8.25 10.18
CA ARG A 31 4.22 -7.25 11.22
C ARG A 31 2.97 -6.44 10.89
N ALA A 32 2.07 -6.28 11.87
CA ALA A 32 0.91 -5.41 11.80
C ALA A 32 1.04 -4.26 12.80
N GLY A 33 0.57 -3.08 12.44
CA GLY A 33 0.49 -1.89 13.30
C GLY A 33 -0.94 -1.40 13.44
N PHE A 34 -1.32 -1.03 14.66
CA PHE A 34 -2.65 -0.49 14.94
C PHE A 34 -2.56 0.80 15.75
N TRP A 35 -3.22 1.83 15.26
CA TRP A 35 -3.46 3.08 15.97
C TRP A 35 -4.97 3.19 16.27
N PRO A 36 -5.34 3.13 17.55
CA PRO A 36 -6.75 3.29 17.94
C PRO A 36 -7.21 4.73 17.76
N ALA A 37 -8.53 4.91 17.64
CA ALA A 37 -9.18 6.22 17.78
C ALA A 37 -9.88 6.32 19.13
N PRO A 38 -9.94 7.52 19.76
CA PRO A 38 -10.55 7.68 21.09
C PRO A 38 -12.05 7.32 21.15
N ALA A 39 -12.79 7.59 20.06
CA ALA A 39 -14.21 7.26 19.91
C ALA A 39 -14.41 6.62 18.53
N PRO A 40 -14.14 5.31 18.39
CA PRO A 40 -14.02 4.69 17.09
C PRO A 40 -15.37 4.54 16.40
N LYS A 41 -15.45 5.06 15.16
CA LYS A 41 -16.56 4.90 14.21
C LYS A 41 -16.35 3.72 13.24
N GLY A 42 -15.20 3.07 13.32
CA GLY A 42 -14.79 1.97 12.45
C GLY A 42 -13.27 1.85 12.37
N THR A 43 -12.80 0.89 11.60
CA THR A 43 -11.36 0.63 11.40
C THR A 43 -11.00 0.71 9.92
N ILE A 44 -9.98 1.51 9.59
CA ILE A 44 -9.41 1.60 8.25
C ILE A 44 -8.25 0.62 8.14
N PHE A 45 -8.34 -0.30 7.20
CA PHE A 45 -7.24 -1.15 6.76
C PHE A 45 -6.42 -0.37 5.74
N LEU A 46 -5.28 0.16 6.17
CA LEU A 46 -4.37 0.91 5.32
C LEU A 46 -3.34 -0.03 4.74
N LEU A 47 -3.41 -0.27 3.44
CA LEU A 47 -2.55 -1.18 2.70
C LEU A 47 -1.42 -0.42 2.01
N PRO A 48 -0.16 -0.58 2.48
CA PRO A 48 1.01 0.12 1.97
C PRO A 48 1.37 -0.23 0.53
N GLY A 49 2.13 0.65 -0.12
CA GLY A 49 2.78 0.39 -1.39
C GLY A 49 4.03 -0.50 -1.26
N ARG A 50 4.77 -0.64 -2.35
CA ARG A 50 6.05 -1.35 -2.35
C ARG A 50 7.15 -0.53 -1.68
N ALA A 51 8.00 -1.19 -0.94
CA ALA A 51 9.10 -0.60 -0.17
C ALA A 51 8.64 0.34 0.96
N GLU A 52 7.44 0.12 1.48
CA GLU A 52 6.84 0.87 2.56
C GLU A 52 6.66 -0.01 3.80
N TYR A 53 6.44 0.64 4.93
CA TYR A 53 6.30 0.01 6.24
C TYR A 53 5.33 0.82 7.11
N ILE A 54 4.90 0.22 8.22
CA ILE A 54 3.81 0.80 9.04
C ILE A 54 4.15 2.19 9.57
N GLU A 55 5.38 2.47 10.02
CA GLU A 55 5.77 3.76 10.60
C GLU A 55 5.57 4.95 9.64
N LYS A 56 5.69 4.72 8.34
CA LYS A 56 5.44 5.76 7.31
C LYS A 56 4.06 6.39 7.43
N TYR A 57 3.08 5.65 7.91
CA TYR A 57 1.69 6.05 7.91
C TYR A 57 1.18 6.65 9.23
N GLY A 58 2.06 6.89 10.20
CA GLY A 58 1.67 7.44 11.50
C GLY A 58 0.96 8.79 11.39
N ARG A 59 1.49 9.73 10.60
CA ARG A 59 0.84 11.04 10.33
C ARG A 59 -0.56 10.87 9.71
N THR A 60 -0.72 9.91 8.82
CA THR A 60 -2.01 9.60 8.19
C THR A 60 -2.99 8.97 9.20
N ALA A 61 -2.50 8.05 10.03
CA ALA A 61 -3.28 7.48 11.13
C ALA A 61 -3.73 8.54 12.13
N ALA A 62 -2.89 9.54 12.43
CA ALA A 62 -3.27 10.65 13.31
C ALA A 62 -4.42 11.49 12.73
N ASP A 63 -4.45 11.69 11.41
CA ASP A 63 -5.56 12.44 10.79
C ASP A 63 -6.85 11.63 10.81
N PHE A 64 -6.82 10.32 10.56
CA PHE A 64 -8.00 9.47 10.68
C PHE A 64 -8.47 9.29 12.12
N ALA A 65 -7.57 9.24 13.09
CA ALA A 65 -7.93 9.19 14.52
C ALA A 65 -8.71 10.45 14.97
N LYS A 66 -8.33 11.64 14.47
CA LYS A 66 -9.09 12.89 14.70
C LYS A 66 -10.53 12.82 14.14
N ALA A 67 -10.71 12.07 13.05
CA ALA A 67 -12.02 11.84 12.44
C ALA A 67 -12.83 10.70 13.10
N GLY A 68 -12.23 9.98 14.05
CA GLY A 68 -12.85 8.88 14.78
C GLY A 68 -12.64 7.51 14.13
N PHE A 69 -11.60 7.32 13.33
CA PHE A 69 -11.30 6.01 12.74
C PHE A 69 -9.98 5.46 13.28
N GLY A 70 -10.00 4.21 13.75
CA GLY A 70 -8.77 3.46 14.00
C GLY A 70 -8.09 3.10 12.67
N THR A 71 -6.76 3.00 12.67
CA THR A 71 -5.99 2.61 11.48
C THR A 71 -5.21 1.34 11.76
N LEU A 72 -5.44 0.30 10.97
CA LEU A 72 -4.72 -0.97 10.98
C LEU A 72 -3.91 -1.08 9.69
N SER A 73 -2.61 -1.33 9.80
CA SER A 73 -1.71 -1.47 8.65
C SER A 73 -0.77 -2.65 8.85
N LEU A 74 0.02 -2.98 7.82
CA LEU A 74 0.99 -4.08 7.91
C LEU A 74 2.27 -3.77 7.13
N ASP A 75 3.34 -4.43 7.51
CA ASP A 75 4.45 -4.67 6.58
C ASP A 75 4.14 -5.94 5.81
N TRP A 76 4.03 -5.85 4.50
CA TRP A 76 3.86 -7.01 3.64
C TRP A 76 5.03 -7.99 3.80
N ARG A 77 4.82 -9.30 3.55
CA ARG A 77 5.92 -10.25 3.40
C ARG A 77 7.01 -9.68 2.47
N GLY A 78 8.25 -9.87 2.82
CA GLY A 78 9.38 -9.34 2.06
C GLY A 78 9.66 -7.85 2.25
N GLN A 79 8.93 -7.12 3.12
CA GLN A 79 9.09 -5.67 3.32
C GLN A 79 9.04 -5.29 4.80
N GLY A 80 9.44 -4.04 5.12
CA GLY A 80 9.48 -3.56 6.49
C GLY A 80 10.25 -4.51 7.41
N ARG A 81 9.66 -4.92 8.52
CA ARG A 81 10.22 -5.91 9.44
C ARG A 81 9.62 -7.31 9.32
N SER A 82 8.74 -7.52 8.34
CA SER A 82 8.23 -8.86 8.01
C SER A 82 9.31 -9.77 7.43
N ASP A 83 9.10 -11.08 7.50
CA ASP A 83 10.06 -12.07 7.03
C ASP A 83 10.46 -11.84 5.57
N ARG A 84 11.75 -12.02 5.28
CA ARG A 84 12.34 -11.93 3.95
C ARG A 84 12.45 -13.31 3.31
N ALA A 85 12.08 -13.42 2.05
CA ALA A 85 12.18 -14.66 1.31
C ALA A 85 13.61 -14.95 0.81
N LEU A 86 14.45 -13.93 0.67
CA LEU A 86 15.80 -14.04 0.13
C LEU A 86 16.86 -13.67 1.18
N ASN A 87 18.09 -14.18 0.96
CA ASN A 87 19.23 -13.87 1.84
C ASN A 87 19.64 -12.38 1.76
N ASP A 88 19.48 -11.73 0.59
CA ASP A 88 19.61 -10.28 0.49
C ASP A 88 18.29 -9.62 0.91
N PRO A 89 18.25 -8.99 2.11
CA PRO A 89 17.01 -8.41 2.65
C PRO A 89 16.55 -7.15 1.89
N LEU A 90 17.38 -6.58 1.03
CA LEU A 90 17.05 -5.38 0.27
C LEU A 90 16.36 -5.68 -1.06
N VAL A 91 16.35 -6.93 -1.51
CA VAL A 91 15.63 -7.34 -2.71
C VAL A 91 14.13 -7.47 -2.44
N GLY A 92 13.31 -6.63 -3.07
CA GLY A 92 11.87 -6.78 -3.03
C GLY A 92 11.43 -8.00 -3.84
N HIS A 93 11.05 -9.09 -3.17
CA HIS A 93 10.71 -10.37 -3.82
C HIS A 93 9.38 -10.93 -3.33
N VAL A 94 8.64 -11.53 -4.25
CA VAL A 94 7.51 -12.41 -4.01
C VAL A 94 7.44 -13.40 -5.18
N THR A 95 7.05 -14.63 -4.89
CA THR A 95 6.90 -15.66 -5.93
C THR A 95 5.59 -15.52 -6.69
N ASP A 96 4.50 -15.26 -5.96
CA ASP A 96 3.16 -15.04 -6.50
C ASP A 96 2.50 -13.86 -5.78
N PHE A 97 1.72 -13.05 -6.50
CA PHE A 97 0.96 -11.96 -5.89
C PHE A 97 -0.19 -12.46 -5.01
N ALA A 98 -0.63 -13.69 -5.19
CA ALA A 98 -1.60 -14.36 -4.32
C ALA A 98 -1.08 -14.49 -2.88
N ASP A 99 0.24 -14.60 -2.68
CA ASP A 99 0.84 -14.70 -1.34
C ASP A 99 0.50 -13.49 -0.45
N TYR A 100 0.32 -12.30 -1.04
CA TYR A 100 -0.12 -11.10 -0.31
C TYR A 100 -1.58 -11.18 0.16
N GLN A 101 -2.39 -12.05 -0.43
CA GLN A 101 -3.75 -12.28 0.05
C GLN A 101 -3.74 -13.03 1.39
N ASP A 102 -2.79 -13.94 1.60
CA ASP A 102 -2.61 -14.63 2.89
C ASP A 102 -2.19 -13.63 3.99
N ASP A 103 -1.37 -12.62 3.64
CA ASP A 103 -1.01 -11.55 4.57
C ASP A 103 -2.25 -10.75 4.99
N LEU A 104 -3.10 -10.41 4.03
CA LEU A 104 -4.33 -9.65 4.30
C LEU A 104 -5.37 -10.49 5.06
N ASP A 105 -5.48 -11.78 4.76
CA ASP A 105 -6.34 -12.71 5.50
C ASP A 105 -5.90 -12.82 6.97
N ALA A 106 -4.58 -12.88 7.23
CA ALA A 106 -4.03 -12.84 8.58
C ALA A 106 -4.31 -11.51 9.31
N LEU A 107 -4.23 -10.38 8.58
CA LEU A 107 -4.56 -9.07 9.12
C LEU A 107 -6.06 -8.95 9.47
N LEU A 108 -6.94 -9.46 8.62
CA LEU A 108 -8.38 -9.51 8.87
C LEU A 108 -8.72 -10.40 10.07
N ALA A 109 -8.13 -11.58 10.14
CA ALA A 109 -8.28 -12.49 11.28
C ALA A 109 -7.82 -11.82 12.60
N PHE A 110 -6.72 -11.07 12.57
CA PHE A 110 -6.25 -10.27 13.70
C PHE A 110 -7.30 -9.22 14.11
N ALA A 111 -7.83 -8.45 13.18
CA ALA A 111 -8.83 -7.42 13.46
C ALA A 111 -10.08 -8.01 14.13
N GLN A 112 -10.55 -9.16 13.63
CA GLN A 112 -11.69 -9.89 14.19
C GLN A 112 -11.40 -10.43 15.57
N ALA A 113 -10.25 -11.08 15.77
CA ALA A 113 -9.83 -11.64 17.07
C ALA A 113 -9.63 -10.57 18.15
N GLN A 114 -9.27 -9.34 17.75
CA GLN A 114 -9.15 -8.17 18.64
C GLN A 114 -10.45 -7.42 18.80
N ALA A 115 -11.53 -7.85 18.16
CA ALA A 115 -12.80 -7.13 18.12
C ALA A 115 -12.62 -5.64 17.74
N LEU A 116 -11.75 -5.36 16.77
CA LEU A 116 -11.53 -3.99 16.33
C LEU A 116 -12.86 -3.39 15.82
N PRO A 117 -13.10 -2.11 16.06
CA PRO A 117 -14.36 -1.45 15.72
C PRO A 117 -14.72 -1.60 14.23
N GLN A 118 -15.93 -2.07 13.98
CA GLN A 118 -16.55 -2.09 12.65
C GLN A 118 -17.38 -0.79 12.46
N PRO A 119 -17.73 -0.40 11.19
CA PRO A 119 -17.43 -1.11 9.93
C PRO A 119 -15.94 -1.09 9.55
N TYR A 120 -15.53 -1.99 8.66
CA TYR A 120 -14.17 -2.03 8.11
C TYR A 120 -14.10 -1.32 6.78
N PHE A 121 -13.08 -0.48 6.61
CA PHE A 121 -12.82 0.29 5.41
C PHE A 121 -11.44 -0.04 4.85
N LEU A 122 -11.32 0.01 3.53
CA LEU A 122 -10.05 -0.18 2.83
C LEU A 122 -9.49 1.17 2.39
N LEU A 123 -8.24 1.47 2.74
CA LEU A 123 -7.44 2.52 2.12
C LEU A 123 -6.15 1.90 1.59
N ALA A 124 -5.94 1.95 0.28
CA ALA A 124 -4.83 1.24 -0.34
C ALA A 124 -4.02 2.14 -1.27
N HIS A 125 -2.69 2.11 -1.12
CA HIS A 125 -1.76 2.87 -1.94
C HIS A 125 -0.94 1.97 -2.86
N SER A 126 -0.77 2.38 -4.12
CA SER A 126 0.17 1.78 -5.08
C SER A 126 0.05 0.26 -5.17
N MET A 127 1.08 -0.52 -4.82
CA MET A 127 1.05 -1.99 -4.76
C MET A 127 -0.09 -2.51 -3.88
N GLY A 128 -0.30 -1.89 -2.71
CA GLY A 128 -1.45 -2.21 -1.84
C GLY A 128 -2.79 -2.04 -2.55
N GLY A 129 -2.87 -1.12 -3.53
CA GLY A 129 -4.05 -0.94 -4.37
C GLY A 129 -4.35 -2.13 -5.30
N ALA A 130 -3.35 -2.83 -5.81
CA ALA A 130 -3.56 -4.07 -6.55
C ALA A 130 -4.03 -5.19 -5.62
N ILE A 131 -3.38 -5.35 -4.47
CA ILE A 131 -3.72 -6.35 -3.46
C ILE A 131 -5.13 -6.10 -2.91
N GLY A 132 -5.45 -4.84 -2.57
CA GLY A 132 -6.76 -4.45 -2.07
C GLY A 132 -7.89 -4.66 -3.08
N LEU A 133 -7.67 -4.35 -4.35
CA LEU A 133 -8.66 -4.63 -5.40
C LEU A 133 -8.93 -6.14 -5.52
N ARG A 134 -7.90 -6.98 -5.48
CA ARG A 134 -8.05 -8.44 -5.47
C ARG A 134 -8.88 -8.89 -4.26
N ALA A 135 -8.60 -8.34 -3.09
CA ALA A 135 -9.32 -8.66 -1.86
C ALA A 135 -10.81 -8.30 -1.95
N LEU A 136 -11.15 -7.15 -2.51
CA LEU A 136 -12.54 -6.75 -2.73
C LEU A 136 -13.26 -7.69 -3.73
N ILE A 137 -12.57 -8.10 -4.79
CA ILE A 137 -13.10 -9.06 -5.77
C ILE A 137 -13.30 -10.46 -5.14
N ARG A 138 -12.43 -10.85 -4.19
CA ARG A 138 -12.58 -12.06 -3.37
C ARG A 138 -13.76 -11.98 -2.38
N GLY A 139 -14.32 -10.79 -2.15
CA GLY A 139 -15.44 -10.57 -1.24
C GLY A 139 -15.04 -10.38 0.22
N LEU A 140 -13.85 -9.87 0.51
CA LEU A 140 -13.48 -9.50 1.89
C LEU A 140 -14.45 -8.41 2.42
N PRO A 141 -14.76 -8.43 3.73
CA PRO A 141 -15.86 -7.66 4.33
C PRO A 141 -15.48 -6.18 4.57
N PHE A 142 -15.33 -5.43 3.49
CA PHE A 142 -15.14 -3.99 3.54
C PHE A 142 -16.42 -3.27 3.09
N ASP A 143 -16.82 -2.22 3.82
CA ASP A 143 -18.03 -1.45 3.55
C ASP A 143 -17.79 -0.33 2.51
N ALA A 144 -16.58 0.19 2.42
CA ALA A 144 -16.14 1.11 1.37
C ALA A 144 -14.63 1.01 1.15
N ALA A 145 -14.17 1.51 0.00
CA ALA A 145 -12.76 1.51 -0.36
C ALA A 145 -12.28 2.85 -0.89
N ALA A 146 -11.07 3.24 -0.52
CA ALA A 146 -10.34 4.36 -1.11
C ALA A 146 -8.99 3.89 -1.66
N PHE A 147 -8.64 4.35 -2.85
CA PHE A 147 -7.38 4.03 -3.51
C PHE A 147 -6.59 5.31 -3.80
N CYS A 148 -5.31 5.28 -3.49
CA CYS A 148 -4.34 6.32 -3.83
C CYS A 148 -3.35 5.78 -4.86
N ALA A 149 -3.44 6.24 -6.10
CA ALA A 149 -2.58 5.85 -7.21
C ALA A 149 -2.34 4.33 -7.30
N PRO A 150 -3.41 3.51 -7.38
CA PRO A 150 -3.31 2.05 -7.27
C PRO A 150 -2.53 1.44 -8.44
N MET A 151 -1.69 0.44 -8.16
CA MET A 151 -0.92 -0.29 -9.17
C MET A 151 -1.80 -1.32 -9.91
N TRP A 152 -2.78 -0.85 -10.68
CA TRP A 152 -3.58 -1.70 -11.58
C TRP A 152 -2.94 -1.86 -12.95
N GLY A 153 -1.79 -1.24 -13.14
CA GLY A 153 -0.86 -1.36 -14.25
C GLY A 153 0.47 -0.77 -13.88
N ILE A 154 1.55 -1.32 -14.42
CA ILE A 154 2.91 -0.81 -14.24
C ILE A 154 3.30 0.00 -15.48
N LEU A 155 3.76 1.23 -15.25
CA LEU A 155 4.22 2.10 -16.35
C LEU A 155 5.58 1.60 -16.85
N LEU A 156 5.55 0.89 -17.96
CA LEU A 156 6.73 0.48 -18.72
C LEU A 156 6.73 1.15 -20.08
N SER A 157 7.88 1.62 -20.53
CA SER A 157 7.98 2.17 -21.88
C SER A 157 7.61 1.11 -22.93
N ALA A 158 7.10 1.53 -24.08
CA ALA A 158 6.73 0.62 -25.16
C ALA A 158 7.88 -0.29 -25.59
N TRP A 159 9.14 0.20 -25.50
CA TRP A 159 10.34 -0.55 -25.86
C TRP A 159 10.78 -1.54 -24.77
N THR A 160 10.61 -1.20 -23.49
CA THR A 160 11.04 -2.06 -22.37
C THR A 160 9.99 -3.10 -22.00
N ARG A 161 8.71 -2.87 -22.29
CA ARG A 161 7.62 -3.79 -21.93
C ARG A 161 7.79 -5.21 -22.49
N PRO A 162 8.07 -5.43 -23.80
CA PRO A 162 8.28 -6.78 -24.33
C PRO A 162 9.47 -7.48 -23.67
N LEU A 163 10.58 -6.75 -23.50
CA LEU A 163 11.78 -7.30 -22.88
C LEU A 163 11.56 -7.64 -21.41
N ALA A 164 10.89 -6.77 -20.66
CA ALA A 164 10.52 -7.03 -19.27
C ALA A 164 9.64 -8.29 -19.15
N ASN A 165 8.66 -8.46 -20.03
CA ASN A 165 7.80 -9.65 -20.05
C ASN A 165 8.60 -10.93 -20.35
N ILE A 166 9.48 -10.90 -21.37
CA ILE A 166 10.29 -12.07 -21.75
C ILE A 166 11.28 -12.42 -20.63
N LEU A 167 12.05 -11.46 -20.14
CA LEU A 167 13.04 -11.69 -19.10
C LEU A 167 12.41 -12.14 -17.78
N SER A 168 11.31 -11.51 -17.37
CA SER A 168 10.63 -11.90 -16.13
C SER A 168 9.96 -13.27 -16.26
N ALA A 169 9.44 -13.64 -17.42
CA ALA A 169 8.93 -15.00 -17.66
C ALA A 169 10.07 -16.04 -17.66
N ALA A 170 11.19 -15.75 -18.34
CA ALA A 170 12.34 -16.64 -18.41
C ALA A 170 13.06 -16.80 -17.06
N SER A 171 12.99 -15.79 -16.19
CA SER A 171 13.72 -15.75 -14.91
C SER A 171 13.46 -16.96 -14.02
N ARG A 172 12.22 -17.46 -14.01
CA ARG A 172 11.82 -18.64 -13.23
C ARG A 172 12.50 -19.93 -13.75
N TYR A 173 12.58 -20.08 -15.06
CA TYR A 173 13.17 -21.28 -15.69
C TYR A 173 14.68 -21.28 -15.64
N LEU A 174 15.30 -20.10 -15.63
CA LEU A 174 16.75 -19.91 -15.62
C LEU A 174 17.32 -19.60 -14.23
N ALA A 175 16.49 -19.71 -13.18
CA ALA A 175 16.84 -19.54 -11.77
C ALA A 175 17.50 -18.19 -11.41
N PHE A 176 17.12 -17.09 -12.09
CA PHE A 176 17.58 -15.74 -11.77
C PHE A 176 16.45 -14.79 -11.30
N ASP A 177 15.30 -15.34 -10.96
CA ASP A 177 14.12 -14.60 -10.48
C ASP A 177 14.36 -13.82 -9.19
N HIS A 178 15.36 -14.20 -8.39
CA HIS A 178 15.83 -13.53 -7.19
C HIS A 178 16.70 -12.30 -7.44
N LEU A 179 17.22 -12.10 -8.66
CA LEU A 179 18.07 -10.96 -9.00
C LEU A 179 17.24 -9.68 -9.17
N TYR A 180 17.87 -8.53 -8.93
CA TYR A 180 17.25 -7.22 -9.17
C TYR A 180 16.78 -7.07 -10.62
N ALA A 181 15.60 -6.50 -10.79
CA ALA A 181 15.11 -6.11 -12.11
C ALA A 181 15.99 -5.01 -12.72
N PRO A 182 16.13 -4.95 -14.07
CA PRO A 182 17.01 -4.01 -14.75
C PRO A 182 16.76 -2.55 -14.35
N GLY A 183 17.83 -1.81 -14.10
CA GLY A 183 17.78 -0.40 -13.70
C GLY A 183 17.46 -0.18 -12.23
N THR A 184 17.42 -1.25 -11.43
CA THR A 184 17.19 -1.17 -9.97
C THR A 184 18.37 -1.78 -9.21
N GLY A 185 18.40 -1.63 -7.89
CA GLY A 185 19.48 -2.14 -7.04
C GLY A 185 19.15 -2.02 -5.56
N ALA A 186 20.12 -2.29 -4.71
CA ALA A 186 19.95 -2.37 -3.26
C ALA A 186 19.60 -1.03 -2.57
N LYS A 187 19.90 0.11 -3.20
CA LYS A 187 19.71 1.41 -2.54
C LYS A 187 18.24 1.80 -2.48
N PRO A 188 17.67 2.10 -1.29
CA PRO A 188 16.30 2.57 -1.17
C PRO A 188 16.07 3.88 -1.94
N TYR A 189 14.89 3.99 -2.58
CA TYR A 189 14.56 5.11 -3.47
C TYR A 189 14.72 6.48 -2.79
N VAL A 190 14.20 6.64 -1.57
CA VAL A 190 14.26 7.88 -0.80
C VAL A 190 15.69 8.32 -0.41
N LEU A 191 16.65 7.37 -0.42
CA LEU A 191 18.08 7.62 -0.19
C LEU A 191 18.87 7.73 -1.50
N ALA A 192 18.33 7.25 -2.61
CA ALA A 192 18.99 7.24 -3.91
C ALA A 192 18.74 8.50 -4.73
N VAL A 193 17.52 9.06 -4.62
CA VAL A 193 17.04 10.15 -5.46
C VAL A 193 17.00 11.45 -4.66
N PRO A 194 17.52 12.57 -5.17
CA PRO A 194 17.34 13.87 -4.52
C PRO A 194 15.89 14.36 -4.64
N PHE A 195 15.44 15.18 -3.67
CA PHE A 195 14.07 15.71 -3.65
C PHE A 195 13.62 16.33 -4.98
N ALA A 196 14.45 17.11 -5.63
CA ALA A 196 14.11 17.78 -6.88
C ALA A 196 13.79 16.83 -8.06
N LEU A 197 14.23 15.57 -7.99
CA LEU A 197 14.05 14.57 -9.04
C LEU A 197 13.10 13.44 -8.64
N ASN A 198 12.56 13.46 -7.42
CA ASN A 198 11.65 12.43 -6.96
C ASN A 198 10.30 12.48 -7.71
N ARG A 199 9.59 11.35 -7.69
CA ARG A 199 8.28 11.18 -8.34
C ARG A 199 7.18 10.79 -7.35
N MET A 200 7.47 10.90 -6.05
CA MET A 200 6.54 10.44 -5.01
C MET A 200 5.73 11.60 -4.46
N THR A 201 6.38 12.74 -4.17
CA THR A 201 5.74 13.89 -3.55
C THR A 201 6.40 15.21 -3.94
N ARG A 202 5.65 16.29 -3.87
CA ARG A 202 6.15 17.66 -3.99
C ARG A 202 6.27 18.38 -2.65
N ASP A 203 6.06 17.67 -1.56
CA ASP A 203 6.23 18.18 -0.21
C ASP A 203 7.60 17.81 0.35
N ALA A 204 8.40 18.83 0.68
CA ALA A 204 9.76 18.61 1.18
C ALA A 204 9.78 18.06 2.62
N ASP A 205 8.80 18.42 3.47
CA ASP A 205 8.69 17.89 4.83
C ASP A 205 8.31 16.41 4.82
N GLN A 206 7.35 16.02 3.98
CA GLN A 206 6.99 14.62 3.82
C GLN A 206 8.13 13.79 3.22
N TRP A 207 8.89 14.36 2.28
CA TRP A 207 10.07 13.70 1.74
C TRP A 207 11.13 13.47 2.80
N GLU A 208 11.44 14.49 3.60
CA GLU A 208 12.44 14.38 4.68
C GLU A 208 11.94 13.44 5.79
N TYR A 209 10.64 13.43 6.10
CA TYR A 209 10.03 12.48 7.01
C TYR A 209 10.29 11.02 6.58
N MET A 210 10.04 10.68 5.30
CA MET A 210 10.33 9.34 4.77
C MET A 210 11.84 9.04 4.76
N ARG A 211 12.66 10.03 4.42
CA ARG A 211 14.12 9.89 4.38
C ARG A 211 14.70 9.67 5.77
N ALA A 212 14.27 10.43 6.77
CA ALA A 212 14.71 10.28 8.15
C ALA A 212 14.40 8.89 8.70
N GLN A 213 13.22 8.33 8.39
CA GLN A 213 12.85 6.96 8.76
C GLN A 213 13.79 5.93 8.13
N ALA A 214 14.08 6.05 6.83
CA ALA A 214 14.98 5.14 6.13
C ALA A 214 16.43 5.21 6.62
N VAL A 215 16.86 6.38 7.12
CA VAL A 215 18.19 6.56 7.75
C VAL A 215 18.21 5.96 9.16
N ALA A 216 17.18 6.20 9.96
CA ALA A 216 17.10 5.71 11.34
C ALA A 216 16.94 4.18 11.40
N HIS A 217 16.20 3.60 10.46
CA HIS A 217 15.88 2.17 10.42
C HIS A 217 16.16 1.55 9.05
N PRO A 218 17.45 1.33 8.70
CA PRO A 218 17.82 0.67 7.44
C PRO A 218 17.22 -0.73 7.30
N ASP A 219 16.94 -1.42 8.42
CA ASP A 219 16.33 -2.74 8.49
C ASP A 219 14.88 -2.78 7.94
N MET A 220 14.17 -1.64 7.96
CA MET A 220 12.84 -1.52 7.36
C MET A 220 12.88 -1.19 5.86
N SER A 221 14.02 -0.73 5.38
CA SER A 221 14.17 -0.26 4.01
C SER A 221 14.21 -1.41 3.00
N LEU A 222 13.79 -1.11 1.77
CA LEU A 222 13.83 -2.02 0.63
C LEU A 222 14.43 -1.32 -0.58
N GLY A 223 15.22 -2.05 -1.33
CA GLY A 223 15.74 -1.63 -2.63
C GLY A 223 14.76 -1.92 -3.76
N GLY A 224 15.31 -2.19 -4.94
CA GLY A 224 14.55 -2.51 -6.15
C GLY A 224 13.80 -3.83 -6.07
N PRO A 225 12.82 -4.05 -6.97
CA PRO A 225 12.17 -5.34 -7.14
C PRO A 225 13.09 -6.36 -7.77
N SER A 226 12.83 -7.63 -7.49
CA SER A 226 13.40 -8.75 -8.24
C SER A 226 12.66 -8.99 -9.56
N PHE A 227 13.25 -9.79 -10.47
CA PHE A 227 12.55 -10.29 -11.64
C PHE A 227 11.29 -11.09 -11.25
N GLY A 228 11.35 -11.89 -10.18
CA GLY A 228 10.22 -12.65 -9.67
C GLY A 228 9.07 -11.75 -9.25
N TRP A 229 9.36 -10.70 -8.48
CA TRP A 229 8.34 -9.72 -8.11
C TRP A 229 7.75 -9.02 -9.34
N LEU A 230 8.59 -8.59 -10.28
CA LEU A 230 8.12 -7.91 -11.50
C LEU A 230 7.19 -8.81 -12.32
N ARG A 231 7.55 -10.07 -12.48
CA ARG A 231 6.72 -11.08 -13.16
C ARG A 231 5.36 -11.25 -12.47
N ALA A 232 5.37 -11.45 -11.15
CA ALA A 232 4.15 -11.64 -10.36
C ALA A 232 3.25 -10.39 -10.42
N ALA A 233 3.84 -9.19 -10.32
CA ALA A 233 3.12 -7.93 -10.40
C ALA A 233 2.49 -7.68 -11.79
N LEU A 234 3.22 -7.97 -12.87
CA LEU A 234 2.68 -7.84 -14.24
C LEU A 234 1.54 -8.84 -14.49
N ALA A 235 1.68 -10.07 -14.01
CA ALA A 235 0.62 -11.09 -14.12
C ALA A 235 -0.63 -10.66 -13.34
N GLU A 236 -0.47 -10.15 -12.12
CA GLU A 236 -1.59 -9.65 -11.31
C GLU A 236 -2.29 -8.45 -11.95
N CYS A 237 -1.52 -7.45 -12.42
CA CYS A 237 -2.09 -6.30 -13.12
C CYS A 237 -2.90 -6.72 -14.34
N HIS A 238 -2.41 -7.70 -15.11
CA HIS A 238 -3.12 -8.25 -16.27
C HIS A 238 -4.40 -8.98 -15.84
N ALA A 239 -4.34 -9.84 -14.84
CA ALA A 239 -5.49 -10.57 -14.32
C ALA A 239 -6.57 -9.61 -13.78
N LEU A 240 -6.18 -8.60 -13.01
CA LEU A 240 -7.12 -7.60 -12.48
C LEU A 240 -7.91 -6.90 -13.58
N GLN A 241 -7.30 -6.61 -14.76
CA GLN A 241 -8.00 -5.92 -15.86
C GLN A 241 -9.17 -6.73 -16.44
N THR A 242 -9.14 -8.05 -16.32
CA THR A 242 -10.20 -8.94 -16.83
C THR A 242 -11.32 -9.22 -15.84
N LEU A 243 -11.10 -8.93 -14.56
CA LEU A 243 -12.07 -9.20 -13.50
C LEU A 243 -13.10 -8.09 -13.36
N PRO A 244 -14.33 -8.39 -12.90
CA PRO A 244 -15.38 -7.39 -12.71
C PRO A 244 -14.99 -6.34 -11.67
N ALA A 245 -15.59 -5.16 -11.77
CA ALA A 245 -15.50 -4.16 -10.72
C ALA A 245 -16.32 -4.60 -9.51
N PRO A 246 -15.83 -4.36 -8.28
CA PRO A 246 -16.62 -4.58 -7.06
C PRO A 246 -17.88 -3.70 -7.03
N ALA A 247 -18.84 -4.01 -6.15
CA ALA A 247 -20.09 -3.26 -6.06
C ALA A 247 -20.12 -2.21 -4.93
N LEU A 248 -19.14 -2.22 -4.01
CA LEU A 248 -19.12 -1.31 -2.86
C LEU A 248 -18.76 0.14 -3.26
N PRO A 249 -19.11 1.15 -2.44
CA PRO A 249 -18.71 2.53 -2.64
C PRO A 249 -17.19 2.69 -2.68
N CYS A 250 -16.68 3.45 -3.64
CA CYS A 250 -15.25 3.58 -3.86
C CYS A 250 -14.84 5.01 -4.24
N LEU A 251 -13.69 5.43 -3.72
CA LEU A 251 -12.95 6.62 -4.13
C LEU A 251 -11.60 6.18 -4.71
N CYS A 252 -11.21 6.73 -5.86
CA CYS A 252 -9.87 6.58 -6.38
C CYS A 252 -9.25 7.96 -6.61
N ALA A 253 -8.03 8.16 -6.14
CA ALA A 253 -7.28 9.41 -6.28
C ALA A 253 -6.03 9.19 -7.12
N LEU A 254 -5.76 10.11 -8.04
CA LEU A 254 -4.54 10.17 -8.85
C LEU A 254 -3.91 11.55 -8.78
N GLY A 255 -2.58 11.61 -8.79
CA GLY A 255 -1.85 12.82 -9.07
C GLY A 255 -1.86 13.14 -10.57
N SER A 256 -1.98 14.41 -10.95
CA SER A 256 -1.89 14.80 -12.36
C SER A 256 -0.48 14.65 -12.95
N LEU A 257 0.52 14.48 -12.09
CA LEU A 257 1.92 14.26 -12.47
C LEU A 257 2.35 12.79 -12.27
N GLU A 258 1.39 11.85 -12.17
CA GLU A 258 1.65 10.42 -11.98
C GLU A 258 2.58 9.86 -13.09
N ARG A 259 3.67 9.21 -12.67
CA ARG A 259 4.71 8.67 -13.57
C ARG A 259 5.29 7.33 -13.08
N ILE A 260 4.62 6.68 -12.13
CA ILE A 260 5.06 5.40 -11.55
C ILE A 260 4.14 4.27 -11.97
N VAL A 261 2.82 4.47 -11.88
CA VAL A 261 1.83 3.49 -12.33
C VAL A 261 1.24 3.88 -13.69
N ASP A 262 0.78 2.87 -14.44
CA ASP A 262 0.00 3.09 -15.66
C ASP A 262 -1.42 3.51 -15.29
N THR A 263 -1.80 4.73 -15.62
CA THR A 263 -3.11 5.29 -15.27
C THR A 263 -4.24 4.80 -16.19
N ALA A 264 -3.93 4.26 -17.37
CA ALA A 264 -4.94 3.81 -18.32
C ALA A 264 -5.84 2.69 -17.77
N PRO A 265 -5.33 1.63 -17.11
CA PRO A 265 -6.14 0.64 -16.44
C PRO A 265 -7.01 1.20 -15.31
N ILE A 266 -6.51 2.24 -14.59
CA ILE A 266 -7.26 2.91 -13.53
C ILE A 266 -8.48 3.61 -14.13
N HIS A 267 -8.30 4.44 -15.14
CA HIS A 267 -9.39 5.10 -15.84
C HIS A 267 -10.39 4.11 -16.44
N ALA A 268 -9.90 3.00 -17.03
CA ALA A 268 -10.77 1.97 -17.61
C ALA A 268 -11.66 1.33 -16.53
N ARG A 269 -11.09 0.93 -15.40
CA ARG A 269 -11.81 0.31 -14.29
C ARG A 269 -12.82 1.26 -13.66
N MET A 270 -12.42 2.51 -13.42
CA MET A 270 -13.28 3.50 -12.78
C MET A 270 -14.52 3.85 -13.63
N ARG A 271 -14.42 3.75 -14.94
CA ARG A 271 -15.61 3.87 -15.82
C ARG A 271 -16.61 2.71 -15.67
N LEU A 272 -16.14 1.53 -15.29
CA LEU A 272 -16.96 0.33 -15.10
C LEU A 272 -17.50 0.19 -13.66
N TRP A 273 -16.90 0.87 -12.70
CA TRP A 273 -17.26 0.78 -11.28
C TRP A 273 -18.34 1.81 -10.95
N LYS A 274 -19.62 1.42 -11.02
CA LYS A 274 -20.77 2.35 -10.95
C LYS A 274 -20.88 3.17 -9.67
N THR A 275 -20.40 2.63 -8.54
CA THR A 275 -20.43 3.26 -7.22
C THR A 275 -19.12 3.96 -6.88
N ALA A 276 -18.24 4.15 -7.85
CA ALA A 276 -16.93 4.72 -7.64
C ALA A 276 -16.79 6.13 -8.22
N ARG A 277 -15.94 6.94 -7.59
CA ARG A 277 -15.52 8.27 -8.05
C ARG A 277 -14.00 8.31 -8.24
N LEU A 278 -13.55 8.85 -9.36
CA LEU A 278 -12.15 9.16 -9.63
C LEU A 278 -11.92 10.67 -9.46
N THR A 279 -10.94 11.04 -8.64
CA THR A 279 -10.48 12.42 -8.46
C THR A 279 -9.02 12.54 -8.89
N VAL A 280 -8.73 13.48 -9.78
CA VAL A 280 -7.35 13.80 -10.19
C VAL A 280 -6.91 15.10 -9.50
N PHE A 281 -5.90 15.00 -8.65
CA PHE A 281 -5.35 16.14 -7.89
C PHE A 281 -4.30 16.88 -8.74
N ALA A 282 -4.57 18.14 -9.04
CA ALA A 282 -3.69 18.94 -9.88
C ALA A 282 -2.34 19.21 -9.21
N GLY A 283 -1.25 19.03 -9.97
CA GLY A 283 0.11 19.32 -9.53
C GLY A 283 0.64 18.39 -8.42
N THR A 284 0.06 17.21 -8.22
CA THR A 284 0.53 16.19 -7.27
C THR A 284 1.22 15.03 -8.00
N GLU A 285 2.17 14.41 -7.32
CA GLU A 285 2.88 13.21 -7.78
C GLU A 285 2.14 11.92 -7.32
N HIS A 286 2.86 10.81 -7.18
CA HIS A 286 2.31 9.48 -6.90
C HIS A 286 1.63 9.33 -5.52
N GLU A 287 2.21 9.93 -4.47
CA GLU A 287 1.79 9.70 -3.09
C GLU A 287 0.97 10.86 -2.52
N ILE A 288 -0.34 10.94 -2.86
CA ILE A 288 -1.21 12.03 -2.37
C ILE A 288 -1.30 12.04 -0.83
N LEU A 289 -1.17 10.88 -0.17
CA LEU A 289 -1.11 10.78 1.30
C LEU A 289 0.15 11.44 1.91
N MET A 290 1.18 11.64 1.11
CA MET A 290 2.45 12.29 1.47
C MET A 290 2.67 13.59 0.69
N GLU A 291 1.62 14.17 0.13
CA GLU A 291 1.69 15.41 -0.63
C GLU A 291 1.56 16.66 0.27
N ARG A 292 1.70 17.83 -0.37
CA ARG A 292 1.53 19.14 0.26
C ARG A 292 0.19 19.22 1.02
N PRO A 293 0.10 20.07 2.04
CA PRO A 293 -1.05 20.08 2.97
C PRO A 293 -2.42 20.16 2.29
N ILE A 294 -2.60 20.98 1.26
CA ILE A 294 -3.91 21.19 0.63
C ILE A 294 -4.43 19.94 -0.09
N PRO A 295 -3.74 19.35 -1.09
CA PRO A 295 -4.23 18.14 -1.76
C PRO A 295 -4.30 16.94 -0.80
N ARG A 296 -3.35 16.81 0.14
CA ARG A 296 -3.36 15.75 1.15
C ARG A 296 -4.60 15.85 2.05
N ALA A 297 -4.89 17.02 2.61
CA ALA A 297 -6.06 17.24 3.46
C ALA A 297 -7.37 17.02 2.70
N ALA A 298 -7.45 17.44 1.44
CA ALA A 298 -8.62 17.22 0.60
C ALA A 298 -8.88 15.72 0.35
N PHE A 299 -7.84 14.93 0.06
CA PHE A 299 -7.98 13.49 -0.13
C PHE A 299 -8.39 12.78 1.18
N ILE A 300 -7.79 13.15 2.32
CA ILE A 300 -8.16 12.60 3.63
C ILE A 300 -9.63 12.94 3.94
N ALA A 301 -10.06 14.18 3.69
CA ALA A 301 -11.45 14.58 3.88
C ALA A 301 -12.43 13.80 2.99
N ASP A 302 -12.07 13.57 1.73
CA ASP A 302 -12.84 12.75 0.81
C ASP A 302 -12.98 11.29 1.32
N CYS A 303 -11.89 10.71 1.85
CA CYS A 303 -11.92 9.37 2.46
C CYS A 303 -12.81 9.35 3.70
N VAL A 304 -12.67 10.33 4.60
CA VAL A 304 -13.48 10.46 5.82
C VAL A 304 -14.97 10.58 5.49
N ASN A 305 -15.32 11.42 4.51
CA ASN A 305 -16.72 11.59 4.08
C ASN A 305 -17.28 10.27 3.51
N LEU A 306 -16.51 9.56 2.68
CA LEU A 306 -16.92 8.26 2.16
C LEU A 306 -17.17 7.26 3.30
N PHE A 307 -16.25 7.12 4.23
CA PHE A 307 -16.33 6.15 5.31
C PHE A 307 -17.44 6.49 6.31
N GLN A 308 -17.62 7.77 6.64
CA GLN A 308 -18.72 8.22 7.51
C GLN A 308 -20.09 7.95 6.89
N SER A 309 -20.23 8.06 5.57
CA SER A 309 -21.50 7.77 4.88
C SER A 309 -21.91 6.30 4.97
N GLN A 310 -20.97 5.39 5.28
CA GLN A 310 -21.22 3.96 5.46
C GLN A 310 -21.23 3.54 6.93
N THR A 311 -20.99 4.47 7.86
CA THR A 311 -21.05 4.20 9.30
C THR A 311 -22.51 4.30 9.77
N PRO A 312 -23.05 3.29 10.46
CA PRO A 312 -24.41 3.40 11.02
C PRO A 312 -24.53 4.62 11.94
N SER A 313 -25.65 5.34 11.81
CA SER A 313 -25.94 6.44 12.75
C SER A 313 -25.97 5.90 14.18
N PRO A 314 -25.42 6.62 15.18
CA PRO A 314 -25.58 6.23 16.57
C PRO A 314 -27.09 6.17 16.90
N ARG A 315 -27.52 5.03 17.44
CA ARG A 315 -28.91 4.84 17.93
C ARG A 315 -29.12 5.57 19.24
#